data_3b977bd6c4197562769d3fbb1ddd9dbb
#
_entry.id   3b977bd6c4197562769d3fbb1ddd9dbb
#
_cell.length_a   1.000
_cell.length_b   1.000
_cell.length_c   1.000
_cell.angle_alpha   90.00
_cell.angle_beta   90.00
_cell.angle_gamma   90.00
#
_symmetry.space_group_name_H-M   'P 1'
#
loop_
_entity.id
_entity.type
_entity.pdbx_description
1 polymer ?
#
loop_
_entity_poly.entity_id
_entity_poly.type
_entity_poly.pdbx_seq_one_letter_code
_entity_poly.pdbx_strand_id
1 'polypeptide(L)'
;MEPPRPRSSPMLVSRTTGIDTPGFDAAFDALSTPRTTWSAPDDAVVLGGGAAATLTATGKRRFSRIRTAAEELFGSGDVHAGTEAARPRLFGGFAFHEGACDGAPWGSFPEARFVLPRVQITFADNGTWLTVNATGPDATVDAVEARLDREIERFSGLTSDARRPPRPGIREQHRTMSREEWRESVDAAVSRIRGGDLRKVVLAQALEAELRADLPRAATLERLAEKYPDCYRYCFEPDDGDAVFFGATPERLVSLRGRTLETDALAGTTGRGETPAEDEWLAAELSTDSKNVHEHELVAETIREQLEPYAASISAGDRRVRRLATVQHLHTPITAELTSDDHVLELVEALHPTPAVGGLPPDRALETIHETEPFDRGWYAAPVGWIDAAGNGAFAVAIRSAVAGPRRTTLFAGVGLVADSDPDREWDEVQLKYRPILDELEADE
;
A
#
# COMPACT_ATOMS: atom_id res chain seq x y z
N MET A 1 5.15 2.01 -52.90
CA MET A 1 5.49 1.46 -51.56
C MET A 1 4.54 2.11 -50.58
N GLU A 2 3.51 1.37 -50.19
CA GLU A 2 2.54 1.84 -49.19
C GLU A 2 3.24 1.99 -47.83
N PRO A 3 3.04 3.07 -47.07
CA PRO A 3 3.67 3.20 -45.76
C PRO A 3 3.18 2.06 -44.84
N PRO A 4 4.01 1.53 -43.95
CA PRO A 4 3.60 0.48 -43.03
C PRO A 4 2.44 1.02 -42.17
N ARG A 5 1.34 0.27 -42.14
CA ARG A 5 0.20 0.56 -41.27
C ARG A 5 0.72 0.63 -39.81
N PRO A 6 0.25 1.62 -39.04
CA PRO A 6 0.62 1.66 -37.61
C PRO A 6 0.22 0.33 -36.97
N ARG A 7 1.13 -0.29 -36.20
CA ARG A 7 0.81 -1.45 -35.37
C ARG A 7 -0.35 -1.01 -34.46
N SER A 8 -1.49 -1.66 -34.60
CA SER A 8 -2.59 -1.46 -33.66
C SER A 8 -2.09 -1.74 -32.26
N SER A 9 -2.27 -0.79 -31.36
CA SER A 9 -2.05 -0.97 -29.93
C SER A 9 -2.76 -2.25 -29.46
N PRO A 10 -2.20 -3.03 -28.52
CA PRO A 10 -2.86 -4.25 -28.06
C PRO A 10 -4.23 -3.88 -27.47
N MET A 11 -5.28 -4.38 -28.08
CA MET A 11 -6.65 -4.13 -27.63
C MET A 11 -6.89 -4.89 -26.31
N LEU A 12 -7.37 -4.19 -25.30
CA LEU A 12 -7.87 -4.80 -24.07
C LEU A 12 -9.31 -5.31 -24.33
N VAL A 13 -9.56 -6.57 -24.04
CA VAL A 13 -10.92 -7.13 -23.97
C VAL A 13 -11.21 -7.56 -22.54
N SER A 14 -12.33 -7.08 -22.00
CA SER A 14 -12.76 -7.39 -20.64
C SER A 14 -14.25 -7.76 -20.61
N ARG A 15 -14.57 -8.84 -19.90
CA ARG A 15 -15.94 -9.31 -19.67
C ARG A 15 -16.15 -9.59 -18.20
N THR A 16 -17.31 -9.17 -17.70
CA THR A 16 -17.67 -9.30 -16.28
C THR A 16 -19.07 -9.91 -16.16
N THR A 17 -19.25 -10.76 -15.17
CA THR A 17 -20.55 -11.32 -14.76
C THR A 17 -20.65 -11.42 -13.24
N GLY A 18 -21.87 -11.40 -12.71
CA GLY A 18 -22.14 -11.76 -11.32
C GLY A 18 -21.97 -13.25 -11.09
N ILE A 19 -21.44 -13.63 -9.94
CA ILE A 19 -21.29 -15.02 -9.50
C ILE A 19 -21.79 -15.20 -8.07
N ASP A 20 -22.07 -16.43 -7.67
CA ASP A 20 -22.23 -16.77 -6.26
C ASP A 20 -20.94 -16.47 -5.51
N THR A 21 -21.05 -15.92 -4.31
CA THR A 21 -19.89 -15.49 -3.53
C THR A 21 -19.05 -16.68 -3.07
N PRO A 22 -17.82 -16.88 -3.59
CA PRO A 22 -16.93 -17.94 -3.11
C PRO A 22 -16.35 -17.56 -1.73
N GLY A 23 -15.83 -18.54 -1.00
CA GLY A 23 -15.00 -18.28 0.18
C GLY A 23 -13.74 -17.50 -0.20
N PHE A 24 -13.34 -16.53 0.62
CA PHE A 24 -12.18 -15.69 0.33
C PHE A 24 -10.89 -16.50 0.20
N ASP A 25 -10.62 -17.36 1.17
CA ASP A 25 -9.45 -18.25 1.21
C ASP A 25 -9.41 -19.20 0.01
N ALA A 26 -10.52 -19.88 -0.27
CA ALA A 26 -10.65 -20.79 -1.39
C ALA A 26 -10.48 -20.07 -2.75
N ALA A 27 -11.03 -18.86 -2.88
CA ALA A 27 -10.87 -18.03 -4.07
C ALA A 27 -9.42 -17.57 -4.25
N PHE A 28 -8.78 -17.09 -3.15
CA PHE A 28 -7.39 -16.67 -3.15
C PHE A 28 -6.45 -17.81 -3.56
N ASP A 29 -6.61 -19.00 -2.98
CA ASP A 29 -5.75 -20.15 -3.28
C ASP A 29 -6.00 -20.72 -4.68
N ALA A 30 -7.22 -20.60 -5.21
CA ALA A 30 -7.53 -20.99 -6.58
C ALA A 30 -6.92 -20.05 -7.63
N LEU A 31 -6.59 -18.80 -7.31
CA LEU A 31 -5.96 -17.87 -8.25
C LEU A 31 -4.50 -18.25 -8.52
N SER A 32 -4.05 -18.07 -9.77
CA SER A 32 -2.64 -18.25 -10.15
C SER A 32 -1.83 -16.99 -9.88
N THR A 33 -0.52 -17.13 -9.68
CA THR A 33 0.43 -16.00 -9.62
C THR A 33 0.56 -15.33 -11.00
N PRO A 34 0.89 -14.02 -11.05
CA PRO A 34 0.97 -13.12 -9.90
C PRO A 34 -0.41 -12.95 -9.25
N ARG A 35 -0.44 -12.86 -7.92
CA ARG A 35 -1.68 -12.61 -7.18
C ARG A 35 -1.67 -11.23 -6.56
N THR A 36 -2.85 -10.63 -6.48
CA THR A 36 -3.03 -9.35 -5.82
C THR A 36 -4.30 -9.35 -4.97
N THR A 37 -4.24 -8.64 -3.86
CA THR A 37 -5.42 -8.32 -3.05
C THR A 37 -5.41 -6.82 -2.76
N TRP A 38 -6.55 -6.19 -2.90
CA TRP A 38 -6.75 -4.81 -2.52
C TRP A 38 -8.09 -4.61 -1.82
N SER A 39 -8.05 -3.90 -0.71
CA SER A 39 -9.26 -3.46 0.01
C SER A 39 -9.00 -2.11 0.64
N ALA A 40 -9.85 -1.14 0.38
CA ALA A 40 -9.89 0.13 1.09
C ALA A 40 -11.01 0.12 2.14
N PRO A 41 -10.97 0.98 3.17
CA PRO A 41 -12.10 1.19 4.05
C PRO A 41 -13.37 1.53 3.25
N ASP A 42 -14.49 0.89 3.58
CA ASP A 42 -15.80 1.13 2.96
C ASP A 42 -15.83 0.96 1.42
N ASP A 43 -14.91 0.17 0.84
CA ASP A 43 -14.85 -0.12 -0.60
C ASP A 43 -14.80 -1.64 -0.84
N ALA A 44 -15.01 -2.04 -2.10
CA ALA A 44 -14.97 -3.43 -2.50
C ALA A 44 -13.60 -4.09 -2.22
N VAL A 45 -13.63 -5.38 -1.87
CA VAL A 45 -12.44 -6.21 -1.80
C VAL A 45 -12.20 -6.82 -3.18
N VAL A 46 -10.98 -6.68 -3.68
CA VAL A 46 -10.59 -7.21 -5.00
C VAL A 46 -9.49 -8.26 -4.84
N LEU A 47 -9.72 -9.43 -5.42
CA LEU A 47 -8.71 -10.46 -5.65
C LEU A 47 -8.36 -10.50 -7.12
N GLY A 48 -7.07 -10.51 -7.45
CA GLY A 48 -6.58 -10.65 -8.81
C GLY A 48 -5.62 -11.82 -8.96
N GLY A 49 -5.71 -12.54 -10.07
CA GLY A 49 -4.83 -13.67 -10.38
C GLY A 49 -4.40 -13.77 -11.83
N GLY A 50 -3.16 -14.19 -12.05
CA GLY A 50 -2.49 -14.18 -13.34
C GLY A 50 -2.34 -12.77 -13.91
N ALA A 51 -1.54 -12.60 -14.95
CA ALA A 51 -1.38 -11.32 -15.62
C ALA A 51 -2.01 -11.36 -17.03
N ALA A 52 -2.93 -10.42 -17.31
CA ALA A 52 -3.28 -10.05 -18.68
C ALA A 52 -2.25 -9.09 -19.27
N ALA A 53 -1.74 -8.17 -18.42
CA ALA A 53 -0.61 -7.30 -18.74
C ALA A 53 0.20 -7.02 -17.48
N THR A 54 1.51 -6.79 -17.64
CA THR A 54 2.42 -6.32 -16.58
C THR A 54 3.16 -5.10 -17.09
N LEU A 55 3.09 -4.00 -16.34
CA LEU A 55 3.82 -2.77 -16.59
C LEU A 55 4.95 -2.64 -15.57
N THR A 56 6.17 -2.38 -16.03
CA THR A 56 7.33 -2.16 -15.17
C THR A 56 8.08 -0.91 -15.59
N ALA A 57 8.67 -0.21 -14.63
CA ALA A 57 9.52 0.94 -14.91
C ALA A 57 10.58 1.11 -13.82
N THR A 58 11.68 1.78 -14.16
CA THR A 58 12.80 2.09 -13.26
C THR A 58 13.27 3.53 -13.43
N GLY A 59 14.02 4.03 -12.45
CA GLY A 59 14.64 5.35 -12.43
C GLY A 59 13.66 6.49 -12.14
N LYS A 60 14.16 7.72 -12.24
CA LYS A 60 13.41 8.95 -11.89
C LYS A 60 12.07 9.10 -12.58
N ARG A 61 11.94 8.60 -13.80
CA ARG A 61 10.71 8.69 -14.61
C ARG A 61 9.79 7.48 -14.47
N ARG A 62 9.91 6.66 -13.41
CA ARG A 62 9.09 5.47 -13.23
C ARG A 62 7.60 5.77 -13.17
N PHE A 63 7.19 6.88 -12.51
CA PHE A 63 5.78 7.30 -12.42
C PHE A 63 5.21 7.66 -13.79
N SER A 64 5.85 8.55 -14.52
CA SER A 64 5.41 8.98 -15.84
C SER A 64 5.43 7.85 -16.89
N ARG A 65 6.38 6.90 -16.79
CA ARG A 65 6.44 5.73 -17.66
C ARG A 65 5.28 4.77 -17.41
N ILE A 66 4.95 4.49 -16.14
CA ILE A 66 3.78 3.66 -15.81
C ILE A 66 2.51 4.35 -16.27
N ARG A 67 2.36 5.68 -16.08
CA ARG A 67 1.22 6.43 -16.56
C ARG A 67 1.03 6.25 -18.07
N THR A 68 2.05 6.57 -18.87
CA THR A 68 1.98 6.44 -20.33
C THR A 68 1.62 5.02 -20.77
N ALA A 69 2.23 4.00 -20.14
CA ALA A 69 1.93 2.60 -20.46
C ALA A 69 0.50 2.19 -20.05
N ALA A 70 -0.04 2.74 -18.97
CA ALA A 70 -1.42 2.52 -18.57
C ALA A 70 -2.42 3.20 -19.53
N GLU A 71 -2.16 4.46 -19.91
CA GLU A 71 -2.95 5.18 -20.92
C GLU A 71 -2.98 4.44 -22.26
N GLU A 72 -1.84 3.92 -22.72
CA GLU A 72 -1.74 3.11 -23.95
C GLU A 72 -2.52 1.78 -23.82
N LEU A 73 -2.44 1.11 -22.68
CA LEU A 73 -3.12 -0.17 -22.41
C LEU A 73 -4.64 0.00 -22.43
N PHE A 74 -5.14 1.04 -21.79
CA PHE A 74 -6.58 1.31 -21.67
C PHE A 74 -7.16 2.08 -22.86
N GLY A 75 -6.33 2.75 -23.66
CA GLY A 75 -6.76 3.67 -24.73
C GLY A 75 -7.55 3.03 -25.87
N SER A 76 -7.51 1.69 -26.01
CA SER A 76 -8.29 0.95 -27.00
C SER A 76 -8.84 -0.34 -26.37
N GLY A 77 -9.93 -0.24 -25.62
CA GLY A 77 -10.51 -1.40 -24.92
C GLY A 77 -11.96 -1.66 -25.29
N ASP A 78 -12.33 -2.93 -25.43
CA ASP A 78 -13.71 -3.44 -25.42
C ASP A 78 -14.03 -3.97 -24.03
N VAL A 79 -14.56 -3.10 -23.14
CA VAL A 79 -14.78 -3.36 -21.73
C VAL A 79 -16.27 -3.39 -21.42
N HIS A 80 -16.76 -4.56 -20.99
CA HIS A 80 -18.10 -4.75 -20.49
C HIS A 80 -18.04 -5.13 -19.00
N ALA A 81 -18.15 -4.14 -18.13
CA ALA A 81 -18.19 -4.30 -16.68
C ALA A 81 -19.63 -4.06 -16.16
N GLY A 82 -20.17 -4.97 -15.39
CA GLY A 82 -21.52 -4.86 -14.86
C GLY A 82 -21.68 -3.78 -13.77
N THR A 83 -20.56 -3.37 -13.14
CA THR A 83 -20.50 -2.33 -12.09
C THR A 83 -19.15 -1.63 -12.16
N GLU A 84 -19.06 -0.42 -11.60
CA GLU A 84 -17.79 0.33 -11.51
C GLU A 84 -16.73 -0.43 -10.70
N ALA A 85 -17.13 -1.05 -9.60
CA ALA A 85 -16.21 -1.80 -8.74
C ALA A 85 -15.53 -2.98 -9.44
N ALA A 86 -16.18 -3.58 -10.45
CA ALA A 86 -15.66 -4.72 -11.23
C ALA A 86 -14.92 -4.32 -12.52
N ARG A 87 -14.74 -3.02 -12.79
CA ARG A 87 -13.94 -2.57 -13.94
C ARG A 87 -12.50 -3.05 -13.86
N PRO A 88 -11.85 -3.27 -15.01
CA PRO A 88 -10.44 -3.60 -15.05
C PRO A 88 -9.59 -2.53 -14.35
N ARG A 89 -8.70 -2.97 -13.48
CA ARG A 89 -7.75 -2.10 -12.75
C ARG A 89 -6.35 -2.68 -12.83
N LEU A 90 -5.36 -1.81 -12.94
CA LEU A 90 -3.95 -2.13 -12.75
C LEU A 90 -3.65 -1.99 -11.26
N PHE A 91 -3.17 -3.05 -10.63
CA PHE A 91 -2.77 -3.06 -9.22
C PHE A 91 -1.26 -3.16 -9.11
N GLY A 92 -0.66 -2.42 -8.18
CA GLY A 92 0.78 -2.46 -8.00
C GLY A 92 1.30 -1.37 -7.07
N GLY A 93 2.58 -1.04 -7.25
CA GLY A 93 3.24 -0.04 -6.44
C GLY A 93 4.57 0.42 -7.00
N PHE A 94 5.18 1.28 -6.23
CA PHE A 94 6.48 1.89 -6.51
C PHE A 94 7.46 1.60 -5.38
N ALA A 95 8.76 1.70 -5.66
CA ALA A 95 9.77 1.77 -4.63
C ALA A 95 9.81 3.16 -3.99
N PHE A 96 10.25 3.24 -2.75
CA PHE A 96 10.39 4.48 -1.98
C PHE A 96 11.26 5.52 -2.69
N HIS A 97 12.38 5.08 -3.26
CA HIS A 97 13.24 5.89 -4.11
C HIS A 97 13.79 5.08 -5.30
N GLU A 98 14.45 5.72 -6.23
CA GLU A 98 15.16 5.05 -7.32
C GLU A 98 16.35 4.24 -6.79
N GLY A 99 16.58 3.04 -7.31
CA GLY A 99 17.65 2.14 -6.87
C GLY A 99 17.35 1.34 -5.60
N ALA A 100 16.15 1.41 -5.04
CA ALA A 100 15.78 0.84 -3.74
C ALA A 100 15.35 -0.63 -3.77
N CYS A 101 15.71 -1.42 -4.77
CA CYS A 101 15.21 -2.80 -4.90
C CYS A 101 16.32 -3.83 -5.21
N ASP A 102 17.58 -3.49 -4.97
CA ASP A 102 18.74 -4.30 -5.40
C ASP A 102 19.15 -5.40 -4.41
N GLY A 103 18.31 -5.78 -3.46
CA GLY A 103 18.69 -6.77 -2.47
C GLY A 103 17.51 -7.48 -1.82
N ALA A 104 17.83 -8.45 -0.95
CA ALA A 104 16.80 -9.06 -0.11
C ALA A 104 16.20 -8.00 0.85
N PRO A 105 14.88 -8.04 1.08
CA PRO A 105 13.91 -9.03 0.58
C PRO A 105 13.24 -8.65 -0.76
N TRP A 106 13.72 -7.64 -1.49
CA TRP A 106 13.01 -6.97 -2.58
C TRP A 106 13.27 -7.53 -3.99
N GLY A 107 14.07 -8.58 -4.15
CA GLY A 107 14.52 -9.09 -5.45
C GLY A 107 13.42 -9.40 -6.48
N SER A 108 12.19 -9.72 -6.02
CA SER A 108 11.03 -9.95 -6.89
C SER A 108 10.16 -8.68 -7.09
N PHE A 109 10.53 -7.55 -6.48
CA PHE A 109 9.78 -6.29 -6.52
C PHE A 109 10.60 -5.19 -7.19
N PRO A 110 10.40 -4.91 -8.50
CA PRO A 110 11.11 -3.82 -9.18
C PRO A 110 10.66 -2.44 -8.68
N GLU A 111 11.39 -1.38 -9.06
CA GLU A 111 11.10 -0.01 -8.63
C GLU A 111 9.68 0.49 -8.96
N ALA A 112 9.05 -0.07 -9.99
CA ALA A 112 7.64 0.11 -10.27
C ALA A 112 7.10 -1.13 -10.98
N ARG A 113 5.98 -1.66 -10.50
CA ARG A 113 5.27 -2.76 -11.13
C ARG A 113 3.77 -2.62 -10.94
N PHE A 114 3.03 -2.78 -12.06
CA PHE A 114 1.58 -2.83 -12.06
C PHE A 114 1.12 -4.01 -12.91
N VAL A 115 0.13 -4.73 -12.42
CA VAL A 115 -0.46 -5.90 -13.07
C VAL A 115 -1.93 -5.64 -13.35
N LEU A 116 -2.35 -5.85 -14.59
CA LEU A 116 -3.77 -6.05 -14.92
C LEU A 116 -4.05 -7.54 -14.71
N PRO A 117 -4.83 -7.94 -13.69
CA PRO A 117 -5.13 -9.34 -13.46
C PRO A 117 -5.85 -9.96 -14.65
N ARG A 118 -5.51 -11.20 -14.97
CA ARG A 118 -6.23 -11.97 -15.99
C ARG A 118 -7.62 -12.37 -15.50
N VAL A 119 -7.72 -12.71 -14.22
CA VAL A 119 -8.96 -13.01 -13.51
C VAL A 119 -9.04 -12.09 -12.31
N GLN A 120 -10.16 -11.40 -12.16
CA GLN A 120 -10.43 -10.50 -11.04
C GLN A 120 -11.75 -10.91 -10.39
N ILE A 121 -11.76 -11.10 -9.08
CA ILE A 121 -12.96 -11.32 -8.27
C ILE A 121 -13.15 -10.09 -7.41
N THR A 122 -14.33 -9.49 -7.48
CA THR A 122 -14.66 -8.27 -6.73
C THR A 122 -15.83 -8.57 -5.81
N PHE A 123 -15.60 -8.48 -4.52
CA PHE A 123 -16.61 -8.58 -3.46
C PHE A 123 -17.09 -7.16 -3.15
N ALA A 124 -18.30 -6.83 -3.53
CA ALA A 124 -18.90 -5.51 -3.34
C ALA A 124 -20.27 -5.64 -2.65
N ASP A 125 -20.80 -4.54 -2.11
CA ASP A 125 -22.09 -4.51 -1.40
C ASP A 125 -23.26 -5.00 -2.27
N ASN A 126 -23.15 -4.81 -3.58
CA ASN A 126 -24.17 -5.19 -4.55
C ASN A 126 -23.98 -6.60 -5.16
N GLY A 127 -23.08 -7.41 -4.59
CA GLY A 127 -22.80 -8.79 -5.01
C GLY A 127 -21.34 -9.03 -5.37
N THR A 128 -21.07 -10.27 -5.79
CA THR A 128 -19.72 -10.70 -6.21
C THR A 128 -19.64 -10.80 -7.70
N TRP A 129 -18.55 -10.28 -8.25
CA TRP A 129 -18.32 -10.13 -9.68
C TRP A 129 -17.04 -10.83 -10.10
N LEU A 130 -17.11 -11.56 -11.20
CA LEU A 130 -15.98 -12.21 -11.86
C LEU A 130 -15.68 -11.47 -13.16
N THR A 131 -14.46 -10.96 -13.30
CA THR A 131 -13.97 -10.26 -14.49
C THR A 131 -12.81 -11.03 -15.10
N VAL A 132 -12.85 -11.24 -16.41
CA VAL A 132 -11.74 -11.78 -17.20
C VAL A 132 -11.21 -10.73 -18.13
N ASN A 133 -9.90 -10.52 -18.08
CA ASN A 133 -9.17 -9.57 -18.92
C ASN A 133 -8.20 -10.31 -19.85
N ALA A 134 -8.08 -9.85 -21.08
CA ALA A 134 -7.05 -10.28 -22.03
C ALA A 134 -6.52 -9.09 -22.83
N THR A 135 -5.24 -9.16 -23.20
CA THR A 135 -4.56 -8.18 -24.05
C THR A 135 -3.75 -8.88 -25.15
N GLY A 136 -3.40 -8.13 -26.19
CA GLY A 136 -2.57 -8.64 -27.27
C GLY A 136 -3.33 -9.47 -28.32
N PRO A 137 -2.63 -10.32 -29.08
CA PRO A 137 -3.22 -11.05 -30.22
C PRO A 137 -4.37 -11.99 -29.87
N ASP A 138 -4.35 -12.52 -28.62
CA ASP A 138 -5.36 -13.46 -28.13
C ASP A 138 -6.59 -12.78 -27.48
N ALA A 139 -6.60 -11.45 -27.45
CA ALA A 139 -7.69 -10.66 -26.89
C ALA A 139 -8.86 -10.55 -27.89
N THR A 140 -9.53 -11.68 -28.13
CA THR A 140 -10.78 -11.70 -28.88
C THR A 140 -11.96 -11.85 -27.93
N VAL A 141 -13.13 -11.32 -28.31
CA VAL A 141 -14.35 -11.42 -27.51
C VAL A 141 -14.67 -12.87 -27.20
N ASP A 142 -14.69 -13.72 -28.22
CA ASP A 142 -15.03 -15.15 -28.09
C ASP A 142 -14.07 -15.88 -27.14
N ALA A 143 -12.76 -15.57 -27.18
CA ALA A 143 -11.78 -16.20 -26.33
C ALA A 143 -11.94 -15.77 -24.86
N VAL A 144 -12.28 -14.49 -24.62
CA VAL A 144 -12.52 -13.95 -23.28
C VAL A 144 -13.82 -14.48 -22.71
N GLU A 145 -14.90 -14.55 -23.49
CA GLU A 145 -16.18 -15.15 -23.07
C GLU A 145 -16.04 -16.65 -22.75
N ALA A 146 -15.39 -17.42 -23.63
CA ALA A 146 -15.12 -18.84 -23.37
C ALA A 146 -14.23 -19.05 -22.14
N ARG A 147 -13.34 -18.11 -21.82
CA ARG A 147 -12.57 -18.15 -20.56
C ARG A 147 -13.45 -17.79 -19.37
N LEU A 148 -14.28 -16.76 -19.49
CA LEU A 148 -15.21 -16.37 -18.43
C LEU A 148 -16.08 -17.54 -18.00
N ASP A 149 -16.65 -18.29 -18.95
CA ASP A 149 -17.46 -19.48 -18.68
C ASP A 149 -16.68 -20.53 -17.87
N ARG A 150 -15.42 -20.80 -18.24
CA ARG A 150 -14.56 -21.73 -17.48
C ARG A 150 -14.24 -21.24 -16.07
N GLU A 151 -13.99 -19.95 -15.90
CA GLU A 151 -13.70 -19.40 -14.59
C GLU A 151 -14.98 -19.36 -13.70
N ILE A 152 -16.17 -19.13 -14.28
CA ILE A 152 -17.44 -19.28 -13.56
C ILE A 152 -17.57 -20.71 -12.99
N GLU A 153 -17.36 -21.74 -13.81
CA GLU A 153 -17.40 -23.13 -13.36
C GLU A 153 -16.35 -23.40 -12.27
N ARG A 154 -15.15 -22.84 -12.40
CA ARG A 154 -14.04 -22.99 -11.45
C ARG A 154 -14.32 -22.38 -10.09
N PHE A 155 -14.91 -21.19 -10.05
CA PHE A 155 -15.16 -20.46 -8.81
C PHE A 155 -16.54 -20.76 -8.20
N SER A 156 -17.46 -21.35 -8.98
CA SER A 156 -18.77 -21.76 -8.47
C SER A 156 -18.63 -22.86 -7.41
N GLY A 157 -19.26 -22.62 -6.26
CA GLY A 157 -19.29 -23.60 -5.18
C GLY A 157 -18.02 -23.67 -4.32
N LEU A 158 -17.01 -22.81 -4.57
CA LEU A 158 -15.88 -22.69 -3.66
C LEU A 158 -16.34 -22.12 -2.31
N THR A 159 -16.10 -22.86 -1.25
CA THR A 159 -16.43 -22.45 0.12
C THR A 159 -15.17 -22.38 0.96
N SER A 160 -15.16 -21.49 1.94
CA SER A 160 -14.07 -21.41 2.90
C SER A 160 -13.94 -22.71 3.69
N ASP A 161 -12.69 -23.05 4.04
CA ASP A 161 -12.43 -24.16 4.94
C ASP A 161 -13.06 -23.88 6.32
N ALA A 162 -13.65 -24.91 6.93
CA ALA A 162 -14.28 -24.80 8.24
C ALA A 162 -13.29 -24.43 9.36
N ARG A 163 -12.00 -24.63 9.13
CA ARG A 163 -10.94 -24.36 10.10
C ARG A 163 -9.84 -23.52 9.47
N ARG A 164 -9.73 -22.27 9.93
CA ARG A 164 -8.65 -21.39 9.53
C ARG A 164 -7.29 -21.95 9.99
N PRO A 165 -6.25 -21.98 9.12
CA PRO A 165 -4.90 -22.38 9.50
C PRO A 165 -4.36 -21.54 10.67
N PRO A 166 -3.62 -22.17 11.62
CA PRO A 166 -2.99 -21.46 12.73
C PRO A 166 -1.90 -20.50 12.23
N ARG A 167 -1.49 -19.57 13.09
CA ARG A 167 -0.33 -18.71 12.84
C ARG A 167 0.96 -19.53 12.74
N PRO A 168 1.95 -19.11 11.94
CA PRO A 168 3.14 -19.91 11.64
C PRO A 168 4.06 -20.16 12.84
N GLY A 169 4.01 -19.28 13.86
CA GLY A 169 4.93 -19.26 14.98
C GLY A 169 6.33 -18.78 14.59
N ILE A 170 6.94 -17.98 15.46
CA ILE A 170 8.28 -17.44 15.26
C ILE A 170 9.29 -18.38 15.92
N ARG A 171 10.38 -18.70 15.20
CA ARG A 171 11.52 -19.45 15.68
C ARG A 171 12.60 -18.55 16.25
N GLU A 172 12.93 -17.50 15.51
CA GLU A 172 14.01 -16.55 15.80
C GLU A 172 13.70 -15.18 15.22
N GLN A 173 14.20 -14.12 15.84
CA GLN A 173 14.06 -12.75 15.37
C GLN A 173 15.43 -12.07 15.35
N HIS A 174 15.70 -11.31 14.27
CA HIS A 174 16.91 -10.50 14.12
C HIS A 174 16.53 -9.07 13.75
N ARG A 175 17.06 -8.10 14.46
CA ARG A 175 16.90 -6.68 14.16
C ARG A 175 18.05 -6.18 13.32
N THR A 176 17.79 -5.27 12.40
CA THR A 176 18.84 -4.63 11.59
C THR A 176 19.70 -3.66 12.40
N MET A 177 19.17 -3.15 13.52
CA MET A 177 19.89 -2.26 14.43
C MET A 177 19.66 -2.70 15.88
N SER A 178 20.69 -2.66 16.69
CA SER A 178 20.60 -2.75 18.14
C SER A 178 19.98 -1.48 18.75
N ARG A 179 19.57 -1.53 20.02
CA ARG A 179 19.03 -0.35 20.70
C ARG A 179 20.08 0.77 20.82
N GLU A 180 21.36 0.44 20.96
CA GLU A 180 22.44 1.43 21.03
C GLU A 180 22.67 2.12 19.67
N GLU A 181 22.80 1.37 18.58
CA GLU A 181 22.91 1.93 17.22
C GLU A 181 21.70 2.79 16.86
N TRP A 182 20.49 2.38 17.28
CA TRP A 182 19.28 3.19 17.14
C TRP A 182 19.39 4.52 17.88
N ARG A 183 19.85 4.51 19.14
CA ARG A 183 20.04 5.72 19.95
C ARG A 183 21.01 6.68 19.26
N GLU A 184 22.17 6.17 18.81
CA GLU A 184 23.16 6.99 18.08
C GLU A 184 22.56 7.60 16.81
N SER A 185 21.77 6.85 16.06
CA SER A 185 21.09 7.28 14.86
C SER A 185 20.07 8.40 15.13
N VAL A 186 19.24 8.24 16.18
CA VAL A 186 18.26 9.24 16.58
C VAL A 186 18.95 10.51 17.08
N ASP A 187 19.98 10.39 17.92
CA ASP A 187 20.74 11.54 18.45
C ASP A 187 21.43 12.33 17.31
N ALA A 188 21.98 11.64 16.31
CA ALA A 188 22.57 12.25 15.12
C ALA A 188 21.51 13.00 14.31
N ALA A 189 20.35 12.39 14.05
CA ALA A 189 19.25 13.03 13.32
C ALA A 189 18.69 14.24 14.06
N VAL A 190 18.46 14.14 15.39
CA VAL A 190 18.01 15.26 16.24
C VAL A 190 19.03 16.40 16.22
N SER A 191 20.33 16.08 16.23
CA SER A 191 21.40 17.10 16.13
C SER A 191 21.36 17.85 14.80
N ARG A 192 21.10 17.18 13.68
CA ARG A 192 20.90 17.80 12.35
C ARG A 192 19.66 18.69 12.34
N ILE A 193 18.57 18.24 12.98
CA ILE A 193 17.33 19.04 13.09
C ILE A 193 17.57 20.31 13.93
N ARG A 194 18.22 20.19 15.09
CA ARG A 194 18.55 21.34 15.94
C ARG A 194 19.54 22.30 15.29
N GLY A 195 20.41 21.77 14.42
CA GLY A 195 21.33 22.54 13.59
C GLY A 195 20.68 23.27 12.42
N GLY A 196 19.41 23.00 12.11
CA GLY A 196 18.64 23.62 11.02
C GLY A 196 18.86 23.00 9.63
N ASP A 197 19.59 21.88 9.53
CA ASP A 197 19.78 21.12 8.29
C ASP A 197 18.50 20.34 7.90
N LEU A 198 17.75 19.92 8.90
CA LEU A 198 16.46 19.22 8.78
C LEU A 198 15.40 19.94 9.64
N ARG A 199 14.13 19.78 9.27
CA ARG A 199 12.97 20.12 10.13
C ARG A 199 12.37 18.86 10.73
N LYS A 200 12.40 17.76 9.96
CA LYS A 200 11.89 16.42 10.32
C LYS A 200 12.59 15.37 9.47
N VAL A 201 12.80 14.18 10.01
CA VAL A 201 13.16 12.99 9.25
C VAL A 201 12.43 11.78 9.83
N VAL A 202 12.07 10.82 8.99
CA VAL A 202 11.51 9.53 9.45
C VAL A 202 12.60 8.47 9.29
N LEU A 203 13.03 7.87 10.40
CA LEU A 203 13.95 6.74 10.39
C LEU A 203 13.18 5.43 10.64
N ALA A 204 13.60 4.39 9.95
CA ALA A 204 12.98 3.08 10.04
C ALA A 204 13.98 1.99 10.48
N GLN A 205 13.43 0.89 10.96
CA GLN A 205 14.13 -0.36 11.23
C GLN A 205 13.46 -1.50 10.48
N ALA A 206 14.23 -2.54 10.18
CA ALA A 206 13.70 -3.82 9.73
C ALA A 206 13.88 -4.88 10.83
N LEU A 207 12.89 -5.77 10.93
CA LEU A 207 12.88 -6.92 11.83
C LEU A 207 12.70 -8.17 10.99
N GLU A 208 13.69 -9.04 10.96
CA GLU A 208 13.59 -10.34 10.32
C GLU A 208 13.08 -11.38 11.32
N ALA A 209 12.07 -12.14 10.92
CA ALA A 209 11.52 -13.25 11.68
C ALA A 209 11.67 -14.55 10.89
N GLU A 210 12.35 -15.55 11.48
CA GLU A 210 12.32 -16.92 11.00
C GLU A 210 11.07 -17.64 11.53
N LEU A 211 10.31 -18.26 10.61
CA LEU A 211 9.05 -18.90 10.95
C LEU A 211 9.21 -20.42 11.15
N ARG A 212 8.38 -21.01 12.02
CA ARG A 212 8.32 -22.46 12.24
C ARG A 212 7.59 -23.19 11.13
N ALA A 213 6.62 -22.50 10.49
CA ALA A 213 5.86 -22.99 9.35
C ALA A 213 5.73 -21.91 8.29
N ASP A 214 5.29 -22.27 7.10
CA ASP A 214 5.02 -21.31 6.03
C ASP A 214 3.87 -20.39 6.41
N LEU A 215 3.92 -19.13 5.97
CA LEU A 215 2.87 -18.14 6.25
C LEU A 215 1.57 -18.55 5.53
N PRO A 216 0.46 -18.78 6.26
CA PRO A 216 -0.84 -19.06 5.66
C PRO A 216 -1.46 -17.77 5.11
N ARG A 217 -1.11 -17.39 3.86
CA ARG A 217 -1.34 -16.07 3.24
C ARG A 217 -2.80 -15.64 3.30
N ALA A 218 -3.73 -16.48 2.80
CA ALA A 218 -5.16 -16.17 2.81
C ALA A 218 -5.68 -15.92 4.23
N ALA A 219 -5.38 -16.85 5.17
CA ALA A 219 -5.81 -16.75 6.57
C ALA A 219 -5.20 -15.52 7.27
N THR A 220 -3.97 -15.14 6.95
CA THR A 220 -3.33 -13.91 7.48
C THR A 220 -4.05 -12.67 6.99
N LEU A 221 -4.42 -12.60 5.70
CA LEU A 221 -5.17 -11.48 5.12
C LEU A 221 -6.57 -11.36 5.74
N GLU A 222 -7.26 -12.48 6.00
CA GLU A 222 -8.56 -12.49 6.68
C GLU A 222 -8.45 -11.96 8.12
N ARG A 223 -7.46 -12.43 8.90
CA ARG A 223 -7.22 -11.91 10.26
C ARG A 223 -6.90 -10.43 10.28
N LEU A 224 -6.11 -9.95 9.33
CA LEU A 224 -5.86 -8.51 9.17
C LEU A 224 -7.13 -7.75 8.83
N ALA A 225 -8.02 -8.32 8.00
CA ALA A 225 -9.30 -7.71 7.67
C ALA A 225 -10.23 -7.60 8.89
N GLU A 226 -10.27 -8.61 9.74
CA GLU A 226 -11.05 -8.62 10.97
C GLU A 226 -10.52 -7.63 12.01
N LYS A 227 -9.19 -7.56 12.17
CA LYS A 227 -8.55 -6.74 13.21
C LYS A 227 -8.39 -5.28 12.81
N TYR A 228 -8.24 -5.00 11.51
CA TYR A 228 -7.98 -3.68 10.95
C TYR A 228 -8.97 -3.31 9.82
N PRO A 229 -10.30 -3.29 10.09
CA PRO A 229 -11.32 -3.00 9.07
C PRO A 229 -11.16 -1.61 8.46
N ASP A 230 -10.71 -0.62 9.24
CA ASP A 230 -10.54 0.78 8.83
C ASP A 230 -9.19 1.06 8.13
N CYS A 231 -8.42 0.01 7.78
CA CYS A 231 -7.14 0.13 7.09
C CYS A 231 -7.25 -0.29 5.62
N TYR A 232 -6.36 0.25 4.78
CA TYR A 232 -6.08 -0.30 3.46
C TYR A 232 -5.33 -1.61 3.64
N ARG A 233 -5.84 -2.70 3.08
CA ARG A 233 -5.22 -4.03 3.14
C ARG A 233 -4.84 -4.43 1.74
N TYR A 234 -3.62 -4.88 1.60
CA TYR A 234 -3.08 -5.25 0.29
C TYR A 234 -2.15 -6.46 0.38
N CYS A 235 -2.05 -7.14 -0.73
CA CYS A 235 -1.12 -8.24 -0.93
C CYS A 235 -0.68 -8.23 -2.40
N PHE A 236 0.63 -8.27 -2.63
CA PHE A 236 1.23 -8.39 -3.95
C PHE A 236 2.18 -9.57 -3.96
N GLU A 237 1.85 -10.58 -4.76
CA GLU A 237 2.64 -11.78 -4.94
C GLU A 237 3.13 -11.82 -6.39
N PRO A 238 4.45 -11.75 -6.65
CA PRO A 238 5.04 -11.78 -7.98
C PRO A 238 4.84 -13.12 -8.72
N ASP A 239 5.33 -13.18 -9.98
CA ASP A 239 5.13 -14.35 -10.85
C ASP A 239 5.80 -15.62 -10.34
N ASP A 240 6.94 -15.49 -9.66
CA ASP A 240 7.69 -16.62 -9.07
C ASP A 240 7.00 -17.22 -7.83
N GLY A 241 6.14 -16.45 -7.16
CA GLY A 241 5.43 -16.88 -5.96
C GLY A 241 6.31 -17.06 -4.71
N ASP A 242 7.61 -16.76 -4.80
CA ASP A 242 8.58 -16.99 -3.72
C ASP A 242 8.50 -15.94 -2.61
N ALA A 243 8.01 -14.75 -2.95
CA ALA A 243 7.83 -13.66 -1.99
C ALA A 243 6.42 -13.07 -2.07
N VAL A 244 5.97 -12.47 -0.97
CA VAL A 244 4.72 -11.71 -0.92
C VAL A 244 4.94 -10.44 -0.13
N PHE A 245 4.54 -9.29 -0.67
CA PHE A 245 4.48 -8.01 0.04
C PHE A 245 3.04 -7.73 0.45
N PHE A 246 2.80 -7.56 1.75
CA PHE A 246 1.46 -7.38 2.29
C PHE A 246 1.46 -6.43 3.49
N GLY A 247 0.30 -5.91 3.80
CA GLY A 247 0.14 -5.00 4.93
C GLY A 247 -1.29 -4.56 5.20
N ALA A 248 -1.44 -3.87 6.34
CA ALA A 248 -2.68 -3.20 6.75
C ALA A 248 -2.35 -1.77 7.21
N THR A 249 -2.41 -0.82 6.28
CA THR A 249 -2.01 0.57 6.50
C THR A 249 -3.19 1.50 6.74
N PRO A 250 -3.12 2.38 7.75
CA PRO A 250 -4.15 3.39 7.96
C PRO A 250 -3.98 4.61 7.05
N GLU A 251 -2.85 4.74 6.34
CA GLU A 251 -2.44 5.98 5.69
C GLU A 251 -2.83 5.98 4.21
N ARG A 252 -3.79 6.85 3.85
CA ARG A 252 -4.10 7.18 2.46
C ARG A 252 -3.05 8.14 1.94
N LEU A 253 -2.42 7.80 0.81
CA LEU A 253 -1.60 8.77 0.08
C LEU A 253 -2.49 9.69 -0.75
N VAL A 254 -3.33 9.11 -1.60
CA VAL A 254 -4.27 9.84 -2.44
C VAL A 254 -5.36 8.93 -2.98
N SER A 255 -6.57 9.43 -3.09
CA SER A 255 -7.66 8.85 -3.86
C SER A 255 -8.17 9.90 -4.84
N LEU A 256 -8.31 9.53 -6.11
CA LEU A 256 -8.83 10.39 -7.17
C LEU A 256 -10.03 9.73 -7.84
N ARG A 257 -11.14 10.46 -7.92
CA ARG A 257 -12.32 10.09 -8.69
C ARG A 257 -12.79 11.31 -9.51
N GLY A 258 -12.59 11.24 -10.82
CA GLY A 258 -12.77 12.42 -11.68
C GLY A 258 -11.81 13.53 -11.28
N ARG A 259 -12.35 14.64 -10.77
CA ARG A 259 -11.56 15.80 -10.31
C ARG A 259 -11.54 15.96 -8.79
N THR A 260 -12.23 15.09 -8.07
CA THR A 260 -12.26 15.10 -6.61
C THR A 260 -11.11 14.26 -6.06
N LEU A 261 -10.21 14.91 -5.36
CA LEU A 261 -9.07 14.30 -4.67
C LEU A 261 -9.33 14.24 -3.17
N GLU A 262 -8.95 13.11 -2.57
CA GLU A 262 -8.90 12.94 -1.12
C GLU A 262 -7.52 12.45 -0.69
N THR A 263 -6.99 13.03 0.37
CA THR A 263 -5.77 12.58 1.07
C THR A 263 -5.91 12.82 2.56
N ASP A 264 -4.96 12.32 3.35
CA ASP A 264 -4.98 12.46 4.80
C ASP A 264 -3.60 12.92 5.31
N ALA A 265 -3.58 13.86 6.25
CA ALA A 265 -2.42 14.06 7.10
C ALA A 265 -2.54 13.14 8.33
N LEU A 266 -1.59 12.24 8.51
CA LEU A 266 -1.53 11.27 9.61
C LEU A 266 -0.13 11.29 10.23
N ALA A 267 0.02 11.93 11.40
CA ALA A 267 1.28 12.03 12.12
C ALA A 267 1.03 12.31 13.60
N GLY A 268 2.04 12.08 14.45
CA GLY A 268 1.88 12.03 15.88
C GLY A 268 1.21 10.73 16.31
N THR A 269 1.82 9.99 17.26
CA THR A 269 1.40 8.64 17.62
C THR A 269 1.44 8.44 19.12
N THR A 270 0.46 7.70 19.66
CA THR A 270 0.51 7.11 21.00
C THR A 270 -0.07 5.70 20.99
N GLY A 271 0.24 4.90 21.99
CA GLY A 271 -0.35 3.57 22.18
C GLY A 271 -1.85 3.63 22.51
N ARG A 272 -2.47 2.45 22.61
CA ARG A 272 -3.81 2.28 23.17
C ARG A 272 -3.73 2.09 24.68
N GLY A 273 -4.73 2.57 25.40
CA GLY A 273 -4.87 2.34 26.84
C GLY A 273 -5.37 0.92 27.14
N GLU A 274 -4.97 0.36 28.27
CA GLU A 274 -5.46 -0.95 28.75
C GLU A 274 -6.93 -0.86 29.23
N THR A 275 -7.37 0.32 29.60
CA THR A 275 -8.75 0.61 29.99
C THR A 275 -9.34 1.73 29.13
N PRO A 276 -10.69 1.81 28.96
CA PRO A 276 -11.32 2.89 28.23
C PRO A 276 -10.97 4.29 28.79
N ALA A 277 -10.77 4.44 30.10
CA ALA A 277 -10.42 5.71 30.71
C ALA A 277 -8.97 6.11 30.39
N GLU A 278 -8.06 5.17 30.38
CA GLU A 278 -6.66 5.39 29.98
C GLU A 278 -6.55 5.69 28.49
N ASP A 279 -7.29 4.97 27.65
CA ASP A 279 -7.34 5.20 26.19
C ASP A 279 -7.83 6.61 25.86
N GLU A 280 -8.84 7.10 26.58
CA GLU A 280 -9.33 8.47 26.42
C GLU A 280 -8.32 9.51 26.94
N TRP A 281 -7.63 9.21 28.05
CA TRP A 281 -6.58 10.07 28.57
C TRP A 281 -5.41 10.20 27.60
N LEU A 282 -4.94 9.08 27.04
CA LEU A 282 -3.87 9.06 26.01
C LEU A 282 -4.28 9.84 24.75
N ALA A 283 -5.54 9.72 24.33
CA ALA A 283 -6.07 10.49 23.21
C ALA A 283 -6.09 12.02 23.48
N ALA A 284 -6.50 12.40 24.68
CA ALA A 284 -6.51 13.80 25.11
C ALA A 284 -5.09 14.37 25.22
N GLU A 285 -4.15 13.61 25.78
CA GLU A 285 -2.74 13.97 25.84
C GLU A 285 -2.16 14.15 24.44
N LEU A 286 -2.33 13.17 23.53
CA LEU A 286 -1.89 13.25 22.13
C LEU A 286 -2.39 14.52 21.43
N SER A 287 -3.65 14.91 21.69
CA SER A 287 -4.29 16.08 21.08
C SER A 287 -3.68 17.42 21.52
N THR A 288 -3.02 17.45 22.67
CA THR A 288 -2.49 18.67 23.31
C THR A 288 -0.96 18.67 23.43
N ASP A 289 -0.30 17.52 23.21
CA ASP A 289 1.15 17.43 23.25
C ASP A 289 1.79 18.24 22.13
N SER A 290 2.63 19.20 22.50
CA SER A 290 3.21 20.19 21.57
C SER A 290 4.09 19.56 20.49
N LYS A 291 4.83 18.47 20.82
CA LYS A 291 5.67 17.73 19.86
C LYS A 291 4.81 17.08 18.78
N ASN A 292 3.80 16.29 19.19
CA ASN A 292 2.92 15.58 18.27
C ASN A 292 2.08 16.54 17.41
N VAL A 293 1.58 17.62 18.01
CA VAL A 293 0.82 18.66 17.28
C VAL A 293 1.71 19.34 16.24
N HIS A 294 2.93 19.75 16.60
CA HIS A 294 3.86 20.37 15.67
C HIS A 294 4.25 19.43 14.52
N GLU A 295 4.55 18.16 14.83
CA GLU A 295 4.83 17.15 13.82
C GLU A 295 3.69 16.99 12.83
N HIS A 296 2.45 16.93 13.33
CA HIS A 296 1.25 16.80 12.51
C HIS A 296 0.99 18.03 11.62
N GLU A 297 1.17 19.23 12.15
CA GLU A 297 1.01 20.49 11.41
C GLU A 297 1.99 20.59 10.24
N LEU A 298 3.26 20.17 10.43
CA LEU A 298 4.24 20.11 9.35
C LEU A 298 3.78 19.22 8.20
N VAL A 299 3.20 18.07 8.51
CA VAL A 299 2.69 17.12 7.49
C VAL A 299 1.49 17.73 6.77
N ALA A 300 0.50 18.25 7.50
CA ALA A 300 -0.74 18.77 6.92
C ALA A 300 -0.48 20.01 6.04
N GLU A 301 0.41 20.92 6.47
CA GLU A 301 0.79 22.12 5.70
C GLU A 301 1.51 21.72 4.41
N THR A 302 2.49 20.81 4.48
CA THR A 302 3.25 20.37 3.30
C THR A 302 2.37 19.68 2.26
N ILE A 303 1.45 18.79 2.68
CA ILE A 303 0.49 18.15 1.76
C ILE A 303 -0.35 19.22 1.03
N ARG A 304 -0.81 20.25 1.74
CA ARG A 304 -1.59 21.34 1.12
C ARG A 304 -0.75 22.12 0.11
N GLU A 305 0.49 22.49 0.46
CA GLU A 305 1.42 23.18 -0.45
C GLU A 305 1.72 22.33 -1.70
N GLN A 306 1.91 21.02 -1.56
CA GLN A 306 2.12 20.11 -2.68
C GLN A 306 0.91 20.00 -3.61
N LEU A 307 -0.31 20.19 -3.11
CA LEU A 307 -1.55 20.13 -3.89
C LEU A 307 -1.92 21.47 -4.55
N GLU A 308 -1.41 22.61 -4.06
CA GLU A 308 -1.73 23.94 -4.61
C GLU A 308 -1.59 24.05 -6.13
N PRO A 309 -0.54 23.48 -6.79
CA PRO A 309 -0.38 23.57 -8.24
C PRO A 309 -1.48 22.86 -9.05
N TYR A 310 -2.16 21.88 -8.45
CA TYR A 310 -3.17 21.03 -9.11
C TYR A 310 -4.60 21.45 -8.79
N ALA A 311 -4.83 22.08 -7.64
CA ALA A 311 -6.15 22.27 -7.07
C ALA A 311 -6.76 23.64 -7.38
N ALA A 312 -8.04 23.64 -7.78
CA ALA A 312 -8.89 24.83 -7.82
C ALA A 312 -9.32 25.26 -6.41
N SER A 313 -9.49 24.29 -5.52
CA SER A 313 -9.78 24.53 -4.10
C SER A 313 -9.24 23.37 -3.25
N ILE A 314 -8.81 23.68 -2.04
CA ILE A 314 -8.36 22.72 -1.03
C ILE A 314 -9.12 23.00 0.26
N SER A 315 -9.67 21.96 0.87
CA SER A 315 -10.35 22.01 2.16
C SER A 315 -9.70 21.00 3.11
N ALA A 316 -9.40 21.43 4.32
CA ALA A 316 -8.95 20.56 5.39
C ALA A 316 -10.05 20.49 6.47
N GLY A 317 -10.36 19.28 6.91
CA GLY A 317 -11.26 19.07 8.05
C GLY A 317 -10.58 19.35 9.38
N ASP A 318 -11.33 19.17 10.46
CA ASP A 318 -10.79 19.33 11.82
C ASP A 318 -9.78 18.24 12.16
N ARG A 319 -8.71 18.61 12.85
CA ARG A 319 -7.76 17.66 13.42
C ARG A 319 -8.45 16.85 14.53
N ARG A 320 -8.36 15.54 14.44
CA ARG A 320 -8.96 14.60 15.40
C ARG A 320 -8.03 13.45 15.72
N VAL A 321 -8.32 12.69 16.76
CA VAL A 321 -7.63 11.43 17.05
C VAL A 321 -8.29 10.29 16.29
N ARG A 322 -7.52 9.59 15.45
CA ARG A 322 -7.93 8.35 14.80
C ARG A 322 -7.40 7.18 15.61
N ARG A 323 -8.33 6.36 16.12
CA ARG A 323 -8.00 5.18 16.91
C ARG A 323 -7.91 3.95 16.01
N LEU A 324 -6.80 3.24 16.10
CA LEU A 324 -6.58 1.95 15.45
C LEU A 324 -6.51 0.85 16.51
N ALA A 325 -6.36 -0.40 16.12
CA ALA A 325 -6.33 -1.51 17.08
C ALA A 325 -5.16 -1.43 18.07
N THR A 326 -3.99 -0.95 17.66
CA THR A 326 -2.75 -0.94 18.48
C THR A 326 -2.24 0.46 18.81
N VAL A 327 -2.63 1.47 18.08
CA VAL A 327 -2.14 2.86 18.23
C VAL A 327 -3.24 3.88 17.97
N GLN A 328 -2.99 5.13 18.37
CA GLN A 328 -3.78 6.30 18.05
C GLN A 328 -2.91 7.32 17.32
N HIS A 329 -3.49 8.03 16.34
CA HIS A 329 -2.79 9.06 15.56
C HIS A 329 -3.59 10.36 15.54
N LEU A 330 -2.90 11.50 15.40
CA LEU A 330 -3.54 12.72 14.91
C LEU A 330 -3.84 12.58 13.42
N HIS A 331 -5.03 13.00 13.02
CA HIS A 331 -5.55 12.85 11.68
C HIS A 331 -6.29 14.10 11.23
N THR A 332 -5.97 14.60 10.03
CA THR A 332 -6.68 15.68 9.34
C THR A 332 -7.04 15.22 7.93
N PRO A 333 -8.31 15.02 7.59
CA PRO A 333 -8.71 14.74 6.21
C PRO A 333 -8.55 15.99 5.36
N ILE A 334 -8.05 15.81 4.15
CA ILE A 334 -7.83 16.89 3.17
C ILE A 334 -8.54 16.47 1.87
N THR A 335 -9.36 17.36 1.34
CA THR A 335 -10.03 17.19 0.05
C THR A 335 -9.65 18.33 -0.89
N ALA A 336 -9.55 18.05 -2.18
CA ALA A 336 -9.31 19.06 -3.19
C ALA A 336 -10.13 18.80 -4.45
N GLU A 337 -10.52 19.90 -5.10
CA GLU A 337 -11.09 19.85 -6.45
C GLU A 337 -10.01 20.29 -7.44
N LEU A 338 -9.69 19.42 -8.41
CA LEU A 338 -8.61 19.68 -9.37
C LEU A 338 -9.01 20.70 -10.43
N THR A 339 -8.03 21.45 -10.95
CA THR A 339 -8.22 22.42 -12.04
C THR A 339 -8.40 21.74 -13.41
N SER A 340 -7.85 20.55 -13.59
CA SER A 340 -7.83 19.75 -14.82
C SER A 340 -8.14 18.29 -14.54
N ASP A 341 -8.30 17.50 -15.60
CA ASP A 341 -8.48 16.04 -15.50
C ASP A 341 -7.09 15.37 -15.41
N ASP A 342 -6.45 15.54 -14.24
CA ASP A 342 -5.13 14.99 -13.97
C ASP A 342 -5.22 13.47 -13.72
N HIS A 343 -4.15 12.75 -14.06
CA HIS A 343 -4.06 11.33 -13.79
C HIS A 343 -3.57 11.10 -12.34
N VAL A 344 -4.12 10.11 -11.63
CA VAL A 344 -3.77 9.83 -10.22
C VAL A 344 -2.26 9.70 -9.97
N LEU A 345 -1.49 9.18 -10.95
CA LEU A 345 -0.04 9.04 -10.81
C LEU A 345 0.74 10.37 -10.82
N GLU A 346 0.17 11.45 -11.34
CA GLU A 346 0.78 12.79 -11.23
C GLU A 346 0.71 13.27 -9.78
N LEU A 347 -0.41 12.99 -9.12
CA LEU A 347 -0.63 13.33 -7.71
C LEU A 347 0.17 12.41 -6.78
N VAL A 348 0.31 11.12 -7.12
CA VAL A 348 1.19 10.19 -6.40
C VAL A 348 2.64 10.66 -6.45
N GLU A 349 3.14 11.05 -7.65
CA GLU A 349 4.49 11.58 -7.82
C GLU A 349 4.70 12.89 -7.04
N ALA A 350 3.70 13.78 -7.04
CA ALA A 350 3.76 15.06 -6.33
C ALA A 350 3.77 14.92 -4.80
N LEU A 351 3.03 13.94 -4.26
CA LEU A 351 2.90 13.73 -2.83
C LEU A 351 3.96 12.78 -2.24
N HIS A 352 4.62 11.96 -3.06
CA HIS A 352 5.57 10.95 -2.55
C HIS A 352 7.02 11.41 -2.61
N PRO A 353 7.80 11.20 -1.52
CA PRO A 353 7.37 10.77 -0.19
C PRO A 353 6.73 11.90 0.61
N THR A 354 5.66 11.60 1.35
CA THR A 354 5.10 12.57 2.29
C THR A 354 6.07 12.83 3.45
N PRO A 355 5.97 13.97 4.14
CA PRO A 355 6.77 14.21 5.34
C PRO A 355 6.47 13.23 6.50
N ALA A 356 5.34 12.50 6.41
CA ALA A 356 4.98 11.47 7.38
C ALA A 356 5.86 10.22 7.30
N VAL A 357 6.50 9.97 6.13
CA VAL A 357 7.37 8.79 5.91
C VAL A 357 8.77 9.13 5.39
N GLY A 358 8.97 10.34 4.89
CA GLY A 358 10.28 10.86 4.42
C GLY A 358 10.86 11.87 5.40
N GLY A 359 10.49 13.12 5.27
CA GLY A 359 10.92 14.23 6.12
C GLY A 359 11.01 15.55 5.37
N LEU A 360 11.57 16.56 6.00
CA LEU A 360 11.69 17.94 5.49
C LEU A 360 13.05 18.55 5.83
N PRO A 361 13.72 19.19 4.85
CA PRO A 361 13.43 19.22 3.42
C PRO A 361 13.60 17.81 2.80
N PRO A 362 12.86 17.44 1.72
CA PRO A 362 12.84 16.09 1.19
C PRO A 362 14.22 15.53 0.80
N ASP A 363 15.04 16.30 0.09
CA ASP A 363 16.37 15.83 -0.35
C ASP A 363 17.30 15.53 0.83
N ARG A 364 17.30 16.39 1.86
CA ARG A 364 18.11 16.22 3.07
C ARG A 364 17.62 15.05 3.92
N ALA A 365 16.31 14.87 3.98
CA ALA A 365 15.72 13.74 4.67
C ALA A 365 16.11 12.41 3.99
N LEU A 366 16.02 12.35 2.65
CA LEU A 366 16.41 11.18 1.88
C LEU A 366 17.90 10.84 2.03
N GLU A 367 18.78 11.86 1.99
CA GLU A 367 20.23 11.70 2.26
C GLU A 367 20.45 11.08 3.65
N THR A 368 19.77 11.62 4.68
CA THR A 368 19.89 11.12 6.06
C THR A 368 19.40 9.67 6.20
N ILE A 369 18.28 9.33 5.54
CA ILE A 369 17.76 7.97 5.50
C ILE A 369 18.78 7.02 4.91
N HIS A 370 19.38 7.35 3.76
CA HIS A 370 20.39 6.53 3.10
C HIS A 370 21.67 6.34 3.92
N GLU A 371 22.09 7.38 4.65
CA GLU A 371 23.28 7.33 5.50
C GLU A 371 23.06 6.51 6.77
N THR A 372 21.82 6.39 7.22
CA THR A 372 21.47 5.85 8.55
C THR A 372 20.89 4.45 8.50
N GLU A 373 20.02 4.16 7.54
CA GLU A 373 19.33 2.88 7.46
C GLU A 373 20.21 1.82 6.78
N PRO A 374 20.51 0.66 7.44
CA PRO A 374 21.37 -0.38 6.89
C PRO A 374 20.64 -1.34 5.94
N PHE A 375 19.50 -0.93 5.37
CA PHE A 375 18.68 -1.71 4.47
C PHE A 375 17.97 -0.82 3.45
N ASP A 376 17.55 -1.41 2.33
CA ASP A 376 16.71 -0.73 1.35
C ASP A 376 15.24 -0.82 1.75
N ARG A 377 14.54 0.30 1.67
CA ARG A 377 13.10 0.35 1.94
C ARG A 377 12.27 -0.39 0.89
N GLY A 378 12.76 -0.47 -0.34
CA GLY A 378 11.99 -1.06 -1.44
C GLY A 378 10.60 -0.44 -1.55
N TRP A 379 9.56 -1.26 -1.42
CA TRP A 379 8.16 -0.79 -1.41
C TRP A 379 7.64 -0.37 -0.03
N TYR A 380 8.41 -0.57 1.04
CA TYR A 380 8.05 -0.07 2.36
C TYR A 380 7.98 1.46 2.38
N ALA A 381 6.94 2.01 3.01
CA ALA A 381 6.65 3.44 3.10
C ALA A 381 6.43 4.13 1.73
N ALA A 382 6.21 3.36 0.68
CA ALA A 382 6.04 3.81 -0.70
C ALA A 382 4.60 3.65 -1.19
N PRO A 383 4.23 4.23 -2.35
CA PRO A 383 2.88 4.15 -2.87
C PRO A 383 2.52 2.76 -3.36
N VAL A 384 1.42 2.20 -2.86
CA VAL A 384 0.77 0.99 -3.40
C VAL A 384 -0.70 1.26 -3.65
N GLY A 385 -1.26 0.70 -4.73
CA GLY A 385 -2.65 0.98 -5.06
C GLY A 385 -3.08 0.47 -6.41
N TRP A 386 -4.04 1.15 -7.00
CA TRP A 386 -4.60 0.80 -8.30
C TRP A 386 -4.87 2.01 -9.18
N ILE A 387 -4.97 1.75 -10.49
CA ILE A 387 -5.26 2.70 -11.57
C ILE A 387 -6.34 2.12 -12.47
N ASP A 388 -7.32 2.94 -12.89
CA ASP A 388 -8.32 2.57 -13.91
C ASP A 388 -8.11 3.27 -15.26
N ALA A 389 -8.99 2.94 -16.21
CA ALA A 389 -8.97 3.49 -17.56
C ALA A 389 -9.27 5.00 -17.65
N ALA A 390 -9.85 5.59 -16.62
CA ALA A 390 -10.17 7.03 -16.57
C ALA A 390 -9.08 7.85 -15.89
N GLY A 391 -7.95 7.22 -15.52
CA GLY A 391 -6.88 7.85 -14.74
C GLY A 391 -7.21 8.03 -13.26
N ASN A 392 -8.34 7.48 -12.79
CA ASN A 392 -8.65 7.42 -11.37
C ASN A 392 -7.79 6.37 -10.67
N GLY A 393 -7.74 6.44 -9.35
CA GLY A 393 -7.04 5.46 -8.55
C GLY A 393 -7.11 5.75 -7.07
N ALA A 394 -6.70 4.77 -6.28
CA ALA A 394 -6.48 4.93 -4.85
C ALA A 394 -5.12 4.33 -4.48
N PHE A 395 -4.33 5.12 -3.79
CA PHE A 395 -3.00 4.75 -3.30
C PHE A 395 -2.90 4.95 -1.80
N ALA A 396 -2.33 3.98 -1.14
CA ALA A 396 -1.96 4.03 0.26
C ALA A 396 -0.44 4.10 0.41
N VAL A 397 0.02 4.61 1.55
CA VAL A 397 1.42 4.52 1.95
C VAL A 397 1.66 3.15 2.59
N ALA A 398 2.58 2.37 2.04
CA ALA A 398 2.78 0.97 2.42
C ALA A 398 3.55 0.81 3.74
N ILE A 399 2.97 1.28 4.83
CA ILE A 399 3.44 1.05 6.21
C ILE A 399 2.64 -0.07 6.88
N ARG A 400 3.06 -0.51 8.07
CA ARG A 400 2.47 -1.69 8.74
C ARG A 400 2.49 -2.89 7.80
N SER A 401 3.66 -3.16 7.24
CA SER A 401 3.84 -4.09 6.13
C SER A 401 5.03 -5.01 6.34
N ALA A 402 5.06 -6.08 5.58
CA ALA A 402 6.16 -7.01 5.54
C ALA A 402 6.32 -7.65 4.16
N VAL A 403 7.55 -8.11 3.88
CA VAL A 403 7.83 -9.06 2.81
C VAL A 403 8.03 -10.44 3.43
N ALA A 404 7.22 -11.41 3.03
CA ALA A 404 7.35 -12.78 3.48
C ALA A 404 7.78 -13.70 2.34
N GLY A 405 8.83 -14.47 2.57
CA GLY A 405 9.19 -15.67 1.83
C GLY A 405 8.60 -16.93 2.48
N PRO A 406 9.04 -18.14 2.08
CA PRO A 406 8.45 -19.39 2.61
C PRO A 406 8.51 -19.51 4.15
N ARG A 407 9.63 -19.20 4.76
CA ARG A 407 9.83 -19.28 6.23
C ARG A 407 10.60 -18.10 6.82
N ARG A 408 10.63 -16.99 6.11
CA ARG A 408 11.26 -15.75 6.57
C ARG A 408 10.35 -14.59 6.24
N THR A 409 10.19 -13.69 7.19
CA THR A 409 9.40 -12.47 7.02
C THR A 409 10.22 -11.29 7.51
N THR A 410 10.35 -10.26 6.67
CA THR A 410 10.96 -8.98 7.04
C THR A 410 9.87 -7.95 7.24
N LEU A 411 9.73 -7.46 8.47
CA LEU A 411 8.80 -6.42 8.86
C LEU A 411 9.51 -5.07 8.90
N PHE A 412 8.79 -4.01 8.61
CA PHE A 412 9.33 -2.65 8.61
C PHE A 412 8.50 -1.73 9.51
N ALA A 413 9.17 -0.87 10.28
CA ALA A 413 8.51 0.17 11.07
C ALA A 413 9.43 1.39 11.20
N GLY A 414 8.84 2.59 11.15
CA GLY A 414 9.57 3.85 11.26
C GLY A 414 8.85 4.87 12.13
N VAL A 415 9.60 5.85 12.60
CA VAL A 415 9.10 6.95 13.43
C VAL A 415 9.61 8.30 12.92
N GLY A 416 8.77 9.33 13.08
CA GLY A 416 9.11 10.70 12.73
C GLY A 416 9.90 11.37 13.84
N LEU A 417 11.07 11.88 13.49
CA LEU A 417 11.96 12.59 14.41
C LEU A 417 11.85 14.09 14.22
N VAL A 418 11.73 14.80 15.33
CA VAL A 418 11.75 16.26 15.43
C VAL A 418 12.75 16.70 16.52
N ALA A 419 12.94 17.99 16.75
CA ALA A 419 13.94 18.52 17.67
C ALA A 419 13.85 17.97 19.12
N ASP A 420 12.64 17.61 19.55
CA ASP A 420 12.34 17.14 20.91
C ASP A 420 12.15 15.61 21.00
N SER A 421 12.54 14.87 19.95
CA SER A 421 12.49 13.40 19.94
C SER A 421 13.48 12.80 20.95
N ASP A 422 13.03 11.74 21.66
CA ASP A 422 13.79 10.98 22.64
C ASP A 422 14.03 9.56 22.11
N PRO A 423 15.28 9.09 22.04
CA PRO A 423 15.63 7.81 21.43
C PRO A 423 14.92 6.58 22.04
N ASP A 424 14.68 6.59 23.35
CA ASP A 424 14.03 5.46 24.01
C ASP A 424 12.52 5.44 23.73
N ARG A 425 11.86 6.59 23.70
CA ARG A 425 10.44 6.69 23.29
C ARG A 425 10.24 6.31 21.83
N GLU A 426 11.13 6.77 20.96
CA GLU A 426 11.08 6.45 19.52
C GLU A 426 11.33 4.94 19.29
N TRP A 427 12.20 4.31 20.08
CA TRP A 427 12.37 2.85 20.06
C TRP A 427 11.07 2.12 20.41
N ASP A 428 10.44 2.51 21.52
CA ASP A 428 9.19 1.89 21.98
C ASP A 428 8.05 2.08 20.96
N GLU A 429 7.99 3.23 20.30
CA GLU A 429 7.02 3.49 19.22
C GLU A 429 7.24 2.58 18.01
N VAL A 430 8.50 2.31 17.61
CA VAL A 430 8.82 1.34 16.55
C VAL A 430 8.29 -0.05 16.92
N GLN A 431 8.44 -0.49 18.18
CA GLN A 431 7.95 -1.79 18.63
C GLN A 431 6.41 -1.91 18.48
N LEU A 432 5.69 -0.86 18.85
CA LEU A 432 4.22 -0.81 18.67
C LEU A 432 3.83 -0.91 17.20
N LYS A 433 4.62 -0.30 16.30
CA LYS A 433 4.36 -0.27 14.87
C LYS A 433 4.64 -1.59 14.15
N TYR A 434 5.40 -2.51 14.72
CA TYR A 434 5.52 -3.89 14.23
C TYR A 434 4.28 -4.75 14.54
N ARG A 435 3.59 -4.49 15.66
CA ARG A 435 2.52 -5.35 16.17
C ARG A 435 1.47 -5.78 15.16
N PRO A 436 0.96 -4.91 14.24
CA PRO A 436 -0.05 -5.33 13.28
C PRO A 436 0.32 -6.57 12.46
N ILE A 437 1.58 -6.70 12.09
CA ILE A 437 2.08 -7.87 11.36
C ILE A 437 2.68 -8.92 12.29
N LEU A 438 3.43 -8.50 13.31
CA LEU A 438 4.10 -9.40 14.22
C LEU A 438 3.12 -10.33 14.94
N ASP A 439 1.97 -9.81 15.37
CA ASP A 439 0.89 -10.58 16.00
C ASP A 439 0.37 -11.72 15.10
N GLU A 440 0.42 -11.54 13.78
CA GLU A 440 0.00 -12.56 12.82
C GLU A 440 1.07 -13.63 12.58
N LEU A 441 2.30 -13.42 13.05
CA LEU A 441 3.40 -14.38 12.95
C LEU A 441 3.59 -15.17 14.25
N GLU A 442 3.24 -14.61 15.40
CA GLU A 442 3.34 -15.28 16.72
C GLU A 442 2.33 -16.42 16.81
N ALA A 443 2.75 -17.57 17.38
CA ALA A 443 1.86 -18.72 17.54
C ALA A 443 0.65 -18.36 18.43
N ASP A 444 -0.49 -18.99 18.15
CA ASP A 444 -1.63 -18.95 19.04
C ASP A 444 -1.24 -19.60 20.40
N GLU A 445 -1.52 -18.92 21.51
CA GLU A 445 -1.26 -19.42 22.87
C GLU A 445 -2.17 -20.60 23.24
#